data_467013f86a90ac583ad760baa81bee49
#
_entry.id   467013f86a90ac583ad760baa81bee49
#
_cell.length_a   1.000
_cell.length_b   1.000
_cell.length_c   1.000
_cell.angle_alpha   90.00
_cell.angle_beta   90.00
_cell.angle_gamma   90.00
#
_symmetry.space_group_name_H-M   'P 1'
#
loop_
_entity.id
_entity.type
_entity.pdbx_description
1 polymer ?
#
loop_
_entity_poly.entity_id
_entity_poly.type
_entity_poly.pdbx_seq_one_letter_code
_entity_poly.pdbx_strand_id
1 'polypeptide(L)'
;MTGTHNARERLIAAAEGLLVRSGPRAVSMDAAAAAAGAGKMSAYRHFANRDDLVAAALERHHPRHLQWLVGPGRADGAEAGPASPAGQILAAFDRLEAAAGREPFRGCPFVDAALGAPATGDRAGPIAWQHKQEAARALAGLAALAGLAEPDEVGAAVALLIDGAAVQAALAPDPASRRRIVRRGRRVAGILLASAARS
;
A
#
# COMPACT_ATOMS: atom_id res chain seq x y z
N MET A 1 17.54 17.34 -24.10
CA MET A 1 17.71 16.44 -22.94
C MET A 1 16.38 15.96 -22.32
N THR A 2 15.21 16.24 -22.90
CA THR A 2 13.86 15.89 -22.39
C THR A 2 13.43 14.44 -22.64
N GLY A 3 14.00 13.76 -23.65
CA GLY A 3 13.55 12.39 -24.02
C GLY A 3 13.99 11.28 -23.06
N THR A 4 15.14 11.40 -22.42
CA THR A 4 15.70 10.36 -21.53
C THR A 4 15.01 10.35 -20.16
N HIS A 5 14.70 11.52 -19.61
CA HIS A 5 13.96 11.64 -18.35
C HIS A 5 12.54 11.03 -18.49
N ASN A 6 11.89 11.27 -19.62
CA ASN A 6 10.59 10.71 -19.93
C ASN A 6 10.61 9.17 -20.04
N ALA A 7 11.69 8.55 -20.58
CA ALA A 7 11.79 7.08 -20.69
C ALA A 7 11.93 6.40 -19.32
N ARG A 8 12.75 6.96 -18.41
CA ARG A 8 12.90 6.43 -17.05
C ARG A 8 11.57 6.47 -16.29
N GLU A 9 10.86 7.58 -16.34
CA GLU A 9 9.57 7.73 -15.66
C GLU A 9 8.50 6.78 -16.23
N ARG A 10 8.47 6.57 -17.55
CA ARG A 10 7.56 5.59 -18.16
C ARG A 10 7.87 4.15 -17.70
N LEU A 11 9.16 3.80 -17.61
CA LEU A 11 9.59 2.48 -17.10
C LEU A 11 9.16 2.27 -15.65
N ILE A 12 9.35 3.28 -14.78
CA ILE A 12 8.91 3.21 -13.39
C ILE A 12 7.38 3.07 -13.30
N ALA A 13 6.64 3.88 -14.07
CA ALA A 13 5.18 3.80 -14.08
C ALA A 13 4.66 2.46 -14.59
N ALA A 14 5.30 1.88 -15.61
CA ALA A 14 4.99 0.56 -16.13
C ALA A 14 5.27 -0.54 -15.08
N ALA A 15 6.43 -0.47 -14.42
CA ALA A 15 6.81 -1.40 -13.35
C ALA A 15 5.85 -1.30 -12.14
N GLU A 16 5.48 -0.09 -11.72
CA GLU A 16 4.47 0.14 -10.68
C GLU A 16 3.13 -0.52 -11.06
N GLY A 17 2.67 -0.32 -12.30
CA GLY A 17 1.45 -0.94 -12.77
C GLY A 17 1.50 -2.49 -12.78
N LEU A 18 2.62 -3.08 -13.18
CA LEU A 18 2.84 -4.53 -13.11
C LEU A 18 2.88 -5.04 -11.67
N LEU A 19 3.60 -4.33 -10.81
CA LEU A 19 3.73 -4.66 -9.38
C LEU A 19 2.36 -4.73 -8.69
N VAL A 20 1.57 -3.69 -8.85
CA VAL A 20 0.27 -3.58 -8.17
C VAL A 20 -0.76 -4.59 -8.71
N ARG A 21 -0.81 -4.79 -10.04
CA ARG A 21 -1.81 -5.70 -10.65
C ARG A 21 -1.42 -7.16 -10.59
N SER A 22 -0.13 -7.45 -10.83
CA SER A 22 0.33 -8.82 -11.10
C SER A 22 1.37 -9.32 -10.10
N GLY A 23 1.79 -8.45 -9.18
CA GLY A 23 2.76 -8.74 -8.14
C GLY A 23 4.23 -8.62 -8.59
N PRO A 24 5.17 -8.75 -7.65
CA PRO A 24 6.59 -8.50 -7.92
C PRO A 24 7.21 -9.46 -8.93
N ARG A 25 6.71 -10.69 -9.05
CA ARG A 25 7.22 -11.68 -10.01
C ARG A 25 6.93 -11.30 -11.47
N ALA A 26 5.90 -10.49 -11.71
CA ALA A 26 5.56 -10.01 -13.05
C ALA A 26 6.47 -8.86 -13.52
N VAL A 27 7.21 -8.23 -12.60
CA VAL A 27 8.12 -7.14 -12.94
C VAL A 27 9.43 -7.74 -13.45
N SER A 28 9.70 -7.56 -14.73
CA SER A 28 11.00 -7.83 -15.35
C SER A 28 11.41 -6.63 -16.20
N MET A 29 12.69 -6.54 -16.54
CA MET A 29 13.20 -5.47 -17.41
C MET A 29 12.48 -5.46 -18.75
N ASP A 30 12.25 -6.63 -19.33
CA ASP A 30 11.58 -6.79 -20.63
C ASP A 30 10.08 -6.46 -20.54
N ALA A 31 9.38 -6.93 -19.48
CA ALA A 31 7.97 -6.63 -19.28
C ALA A 31 7.72 -5.14 -19.05
N ALA A 32 8.57 -4.50 -18.27
CA ALA A 32 8.48 -3.06 -18.03
C ALA A 32 8.80 -2.25 -19.28
N ALA A 33 9.81 -2.65 -20.07
CA ALA A 33 10.15 -2.01 -21.33
C ALA A 33 9.00 -2.11 -22.33
N ALA A 34 8.41 -3.31 -22.51
CA ALA A 34 7.27 -3.52 -23.37
C ALA A 34 6.06 -2.67 -22.94
N ALA A 35 5.71 -2.68 -21.65
CA ALA A 35 4.59 -1.90 -21.12
C ALA A 35 4.82 -0.37 -21.19
N ALA A 36 6.08 0.08 -21.14
CA ALA A 36 6.46 1.49 -21.27
C ALA A 36 6.57 1.97 -22.73
N GLY A 37 6.43 1.09 -23.71
CA GLY A 37 6.74 1.42 -25.12
C GLY A 37 8.20 1.83 -25.30
N ALA A 38 9.13 1.20 -24.56
CA ALA A 38 10.56 1.49 -24.59
C ALA A 38 11.35 0.28 -25.11
N GLY A 39 12.46 0.52 -25.78
CA GLY A 39 13.35 -0.57 -26.17
C GLY A 39 14.04 -1.22 -24.96
N LYS A 40 14.32 -2.52 -25.02
CA LYS A 40 15.02 -3.29 -23.99
C LYS A 40 16.31 -2.61 -23.52
N MET A 41 17.15 -2.17 -24.45
CA MET A 41 18.41 -1.46 -24.15
C MET A 41 18.19 -0.14 -23.39
N SER A 42 17.04 0.49 -23.56
CA SER A 42 16.68 1.69 -22.81
C SER A 42 16.46 1.37 -21.33
N ALA A 43 15.80 0.26 -21.02
CA ALA A 43 15.59 -0.17 -19.63
C ALA A 43 16.93 -0.43 -18.91
N TYR A 44 17.85 -1.17 -19.54
CA TYR A 44 19.18 -1.45 -18.97
C TYR A 44 20.11 -0.23 -18.86
N ARG A 45 19.84 0.85 -19.62
CA ARG A 45 20.56 2.13 -19.42
C ARG A 45 20.09 2.89 -18.18
N HIS A 46 18.86 2.69 -17.74
CA HIS A 46 18.27 3.41 -16.62
C HIS A 46 18.31 2.64 -15.30
N PHE A 47 18.32 1.32 -15.37
CA PHE A 47 18.31 0.43 -14.20
C PHE A 47 19.34 -0.67 -14.38
N ALA A 48 20.21 -0.84 -13.40
CA ALA A 48 21.26 -1.86 -13.45
C ALA A 48 20.68 -3.28 -13.44
N ASN A 49 19.56 -3.46 -12.73
CA ASN A 49 18.90 -4.74 -12.57
C ASN A 49 17.39 -4.56 -12.29
N ARG A 50 16.69 -5.69 -12.20
CA ARG A 50 15.27 -5.76 -11.88
C ARG A 50 14.95 -5.15 -10.51
N ASP A 51 15.79 -5.38 -9.51
CA ASP A 51 15.50 -4.97 -8.13
C ASP A 51 15.60 -3.46 -7.96
N ASP A 52 16.50 -2.79 -8.72
CA ASP A 52 16.53 -1.33 -8.82
C ASP A 52 15.23 -0.76 -9.43
N LEU A 53 14.69 -1.44 -10.43
CA LEU A 53 13.42 -1.04 -11.04
C LEU A 53 12.23 -1.25 -10.10
N VAL A 54 12.20 -2.37 -9.37
CA VAL A 54 11.17 -2.66 -8.34
C VAL A 54 11.25 -1.64 -7.21
N ALA A 55 12.45 -1.32 -6.73
CA ALA A 55 12.66 -0.30 -5.71
C ALA A 55 12.10 1.06 -6.15
N ALA A 56 12.46 1.52 -7.35
CA ALA A 56 11.96 2.78 -7.89
C ALA A 56 10.42 2.79 -8.08
N ALA A 57 9.84 1.64 -8.43
CA ALA A 57 8.38 1.49 -8.53
C ALA A 57 7.70 1.59 -7.15
N LEU A 58 8.27 0.98 -6.11
CA LEU A 58 7.78 1.09 -4.73
C LEU A 58 7.91 2.52 -4.21
N GLU A 59 9.06 3.18 -4.42
CA GLU A 59 9.28 4.58 -4.03
C GLU A 59 8.24 5.51 -4.68
N ARG A 60 7.93 5.30 -5.97
CA ARG A 60 6.89 6.04 -6.68
C ARG A 60 5.49 5.76 -6.13
N HIS A 61 5.20 4.51 -5.75
CA HIS A 61 3.90 4.08 -5.22
C HIS A 61 3.65 4.60 -3.80
N HIS A 62 4.70 4.75 -3.00
CA HIS A 62 4.66 5.06 -1.57
C HIS A 62 3.76 6.26 -1.21
N PRO A 63 3.96 7.49 -1.73
CA PRO A 63 3.14 8.63 -1.32
C PRO A 63 1.66 8.45 -1.69
N ARG A 64 1.37 7.82 -2.82
CA ARG A 64 -0.01 7.55 -3.26
C ARG A 64 -0.70 6.53 -2.37
N HIS A 65 0.04 5.49 -1.96
CA HIS A 65 -0.50 4.47 -1.07
C HIS A 65 -0.75 5.02 0.33
N LEU A 66 0.13 5.88 0.86
CA LEU A 66 -0.11 6.58 2.13
C LEU A 66 -1.34 7.49 2.03
N GLN A 67 -1.44 8.30 0.98
CA GLN A 67 -2.61 9.14 0.75
C GLN A 67 -3.90 8.30 0.61
N TRP A 68 -3.83 7.18 -0.10
CA TRP A 68 -4.95 6.26 -0.21
C TRP A 68 -5.32 5.65 1.15
N LEU A 69 -4.34 5.33 2.01
CA LEU A 69 -4.58 4.71 3.32
C LEU A 69 -5.20 5.68 4.32
N VAL A 70 -4.67 6.89 4.46
CA VAL A 70 -5.04 7.84 5.52
C VAL A 70 -5.62 9.16 5.01
N GLY A 71 -5.71 9.36 3.70
CA GLY A 71 -6.21 10.59 3.11
C GLY A 71 -7.70 10.81 3.36
N PRO A 72 -8.18 12.06 3.19
CA PRO A 72 -9.61 12.37 3.25
C PRO A 72 -10.34 11.68 2.09
N GLY A 73 -11.58 11.25 2.35
CA GLY A 73 -12.45 10.66 1.33
C GLY A 73 -12.87 9.22 1.65
N ARG A 74 -13.96 8.80 1.00
CA ARG A 74 -14.53 7.44 1.10
C ARG A 74 -13.94 6.53 0.02
N ALA A 75 -14.05 5.22 0.26
CA ALA A 75 -13.64 4.18 -0.67
C ALA A 75 -14.36 4.23 -2.04
N ASP A 76 -15.54 4.80 -2.08
CA ASP A 76 -16.44 4.89 -3.25
C ASP A 76 -16.37 6.20 -4.03
N GLY A 77 -15.45 7.12 -3.62
CA GLY A 77 -15.31 8.44 -4.27
C GLY A 77 -16.49 9.41 -3.98
N ALA A 78 -17.41 9.05 -3.11
CA ALA A 78 -18.49 9.93 -2.70
C ALA A 78 -17.93 11.11 -1.88
N GLU A 79 -18.33 12.33 -2.20
CA GLU A 79 -18.05 13.51 -1.39
C GLU A 79 -18.79 13.36 -0.05
N ALA A 80 -18.08 12.84 0.95
CA ALA A 80 -18.53 12.96 2.33
C ALA A 80 -17.89 14.22 2.91
N GLY A 81 -18.64 14.96 3.70
CA GLY A 81 -18.07 16.01 4.54
C GLY A 81 -16.88 15.46 5.35
N PRO A 82 -16.02 16.32 5.93
CA PRO A 82 -14.80 15.88 6.58
C PRO A 82 -15.13 14.86 7.66
N ALA A 83 -14.70 13.60 7.42
CA ALA A 83 -14.81 12.55 8.44
C ALA A 83 -14.00 12.98 9.67
N SER A 84 -14.51 12.71 10.88
CA SER A 84 -13.70 12.92 12.09
C SER A 84 -12.37 12.16 11.97
N PRO A 85 -11.31 12.57 12.68
CA PRO A 85 -10.02 11.86 12.62
C PRO A 85 -10.15 10.36 12.94
N ALA A 86 -10.96 9.98 13.94
CA ALA A 86 -11.26 8.57 14.22
C ALA A 86 -12.03 7.91 13.07
N GLY A 87 -12.94 8.64 12.41
CA GLY A 87 -13.63 8.17 11.21
C GLY A 87 -12.68 7.93 10.04
N GLN A 88 -11.64 8.74 9.88
CA GLN A 88 -10.62 8.56 8.85
C GLN A 88 -9.79 7.28 9.08
N ILE A 89 -9.49 6.94 10.34
CA ILE A 89 -8.83 5.67 10.70
C ILE A 89 -9.71 4.49 10.25
N LEU A 90 -11.00 4.50 10.55
CA LEU A 90 -11.91 3.43 10.13
C LEU A 90 -12.11 3.39 8.62
N ALA A 91 -12.08 4.53 7.94
CA ALA A 91 -12.18 4.61 6.48
C ALA A 91 -11.00 3.94 5.75
N ALA A 92 -9.84 3.75 6.39
CA ALA A 92 -8.74 2.95 5.84
C ALA A 92 -9.19 1.50 5.60
N PHE A 93 -9.97 0.93 6.52
CA PHE A 93 -10.55 -0.42 6.34
C PHE A 93 -11.64 -0.43 5.27
N ASP A 94 -12.45 0.61 5.14
CA ASP A 94 -13.49 0.69 4.12
C ASP A 94 -12.84 0.72 2.71
N ARG A 95 -11.72 1.45 2.56
CA ARG A 95 -10.92 1.44 1.34
C ARG A 95 -10.28 0.08 1.06
N LEU A 96 -9.75 -0.57 2.09
CA LEU A 96 -9.19 -1.92 1.97
C LEU A 96 -10.28 -2.94 1.61
N GLU A 97 -11.49 -2.84 2.17
CA GLU A 97 -12.63 -3.69 1.84
C GLU A 97 -13.04 -3.52 0.36
N ALA A 98 -13.11 -2.28 -0.11
CA ALA A 98 -13.43 -2.00 -1.50
C ALA A 98 -12.36 -2.58 -2.45
N ALA A 99 -11.07 -2.46 -2.11
CA ALA A 99 -9.97 -3.05 -2.85
C ALA A 99 -10.03 -4.58 -2.84
N ALA A 100 -10.24 -5.20 -1.67
CA ALA A 100 -10.34 -6.64 -1.49
C ALA A 100 -11.53 -7.28 -2.23
N GLY A 101 -12.55 -6.48 -2.52
CA GLY A 101 -13.70 -6.89 -3.32
C GLY A 101 -13.46 -6.94 -4.83
N ARG A 102 -12.32 -6.47 -5.32
CA ARG A 102 -11.97 -6.42 -6.76
C ARG A 102 -10.92 -7.47 -7.10
N GLU A 103 -10.89 -7.88 -8.37
CA GLU A 103 -9.83 -8.75 -8.89
C GLU A 103 -8.87 -7.93 -9.80
N PRO A 104 -7.59 -8.24 -9.79
CA PRO A 104 -6.91 -9.10 -8.82
C PRO A 104 -6.66 -8.36 -7.49
N PHE A 105 -6.78 -9.06 -6.36
CA PHE A 105 -6.37 -8.54 -5.04
C PHE A 105 -5.19 -9.34 -4.49
N ARG A 106 -4.11 -8.67 -4.15
CA ARG A 106 -2.85 -9.27 -3.68
C ARG A 106 -2.41 -8.78 -2.30
N GLY A 107 -3.25 -8.00 -1.62
CA GLY A 107 -2.86 -7.37 -0.37
C GLY A 107 -1.99 -6.12 -0.59
N CYS A 108 -1.06 -5.91 0.33
CA CYS A 108 -0.17 -4.76 0.29
C CYS A 108 1.01 -5.00 -0.67
N PRO A 109 1.22 -4.17 -1.71
CA PRO A 109 2.31 -4.36 -2.68
C PRO A 109 3.71 -4.25 -2.06
N PHE A 110 3.88 -3.51 -0.98
CA PHE A 110 5.15 -3.42 -0.24
C PHE A 110 5.49 -4.72 0.46
N VAL A 111 4.50 -5.33 1.13
CA VAL A 111 4.68 -6.63 1.79
C VAL A 111 4.92 -7.73 0.76
N ASP A 112 4.14 -7.77 -0.33
CA ASP A 112 4.29 -8.75 -1.41
C ASP A 112 5.69 -8.65 -2.06
N ALA A 113 6.20 -7.45 -2.29
CA ALA A 113 7.53 -7.24 -2.84
C ALA A 113 8.65 -7.66 -1.88
N ALA A 114 8.56 -7.27 -0.61
CA ALA A 114 9.60 -7.55 0.39
C ALA A 114 9.69 -9.05 0.71
N LEU A 115 8.55 -9.73 0.91
CA LEU A 115 8.53 -11.16 1.21
C LEU A 115 8.82 -12.04 -0.02
N GLY A 116 8.61 -11.52 -1.23
CA GLY A 116 8.93 -12.20 -2.48
C GLY A 116 10.34 -11.96 -3.01
N ALA A 117 11.13 -11.11 -2.33
CA ALA A 117 12.49 -10.79 -2.73
C ALA A 117 13.47 -11.91 -2.33
N PRO A 118 14.56 -12.13 -3.10
CA PRO A 118 15.62 -13.03 -2.69
C PRO A 118 16.38 -12.47 -1.47
N ALA A 119 16.92 -13.34 -0.63
CA ALA A 119 17.60 -12.97 0.61
C ALA A 119 18.87 -12.10 0.43
N THR A 120 19.43 -12.05 -0.78
CA THR A 120 20.61 -11.27 -1.13
C THR A 120 20.27 -10.18 -2.13
N GLY A 121 20.67 -8.94 -1.85
CA GLY A 121 20.42 -7.79 -2.72
C GLY A 121 19.01 -7.19 -2.62
N ASP A 122 18.27 -7.53 -1.58
CA ASP A 122 16.91 -7.03 -1.36
C ASP A 122 16.90 -5.51 -1.11
N ARG A 123 16.38 -4.76 -2.08
CA ARG A 123 16.10 -3.33 -1.94
C ARG A 123 14.65 -3.04 -1.54
N ALA A 124 13.76 -4.01 -1.67
CA ALA A 124 12.34 -3.84 -1.35
C ALA A 124 12.08 -3.86 0.16
N GLY A 125 12.81 -4.68 0.93
CA GLY A 125 12.66 -4.79 2.38
C GLY A 125 12.79 -3.46 3.13
N PRO A 126 13.90 -2.72 2.99
CA PRO A 126 14.06 -1.41 3.63
C PRO A 126 12.96 -0.40 3.23
N ILE A 127 12.56 -0.35 1.95
CA ILE A 127 11.49 0.52 1.45
C ILE A 127 10.14 0.13 2.06
N ALA A 128 9.85 -1.17 2.11
CA ALA A 128 8.62 -1.68 2.73
C ALA A 128 8.58 -1.37 4.23
N TRP A 129 9.69 -1.55 4.93
CA TRP A 129 9.80 -1.22 6.35
C TRP A 129 9.55 0.27 6.60
N GLN A 130 10.23 1.15 5.85
CA GLN A 130 10.01 2.59 5.95
C GLN A 130 8.54 2.94 5.70
N HIS A 131 7.92 2.37 4.65
CA HIS A 131 6.51 2.58 4.34
C HIS A 131 5.61 2.20 5.52
N LYS A 132 5.87 1.07 6.20
CA LYS A 132 5.09 0.64 7.36
C LYS A 132 5.22 1.58 8.54
N GLN A 133 6.44 2.06 8.81
CA GLN A 133 6.67 3.05 9.86
C GLN A 133 5.92 4.36 9.59
N GLU A 134 5.93 4.83 8.35
CA GLU A 134 5.24 6.07 7.98
C GLU A 134 3.72 5.90 8.01
N ALA A 135 3.18 4.75 7.61
CA ALA A 135 1.77 4.43 7.75
C ALA A 135 1.31 4.42 9.21
N ALA A 136 2.09 3.79 10.10
CA ALA A 136 1.81 3.78 11.54
C ALA A 136 1.81 5.20 12.13
N ARG A 137 2.83 6.02 11.79
CA ARG A 137 2.91 7.42 12.25
C ARG A 137 1.73 8.27 11.73
N ALA A 138 1.32 8.07 10.49
CA ALA A 138 0.18 8.79 9.92
C ALA A 138 -1.14 8.43 10.64
N LEU A 139 -1.33 7.16 10.99
CA LEU A 139 -2.45 6.70 11.81
C LEU A 139 -2.38 7.23 13.25
N ALA A 140 -1.18 7.27 13.85
CA ALA A 140 -0.95 7.88 15.15
C ALA A 140 -1.31 9.38 15.15
N GLY A 141 -0.95 10.11 14.09
CA GLY A 141 -1.35 11.50 13.92
C GLY A 141 -2.87 11.69 13.92
N LEU A 142 -3.60 10.80 13.24
CA LEU A 142 -5.07 10.81 13.27
C LEU A 142 -5.63 10.46 14.66
N ALA A 143 -5.00 9.52 15.38
CA ALA A 143 -5.38 9.16 16.75
C ALA A 143 -5.17 10.34 17.72
N ALA A 144 -4.06 11.06 17.59
CA ALA A 144 -3.78 12.27 18.37
C ALA A 144 -4.80 13.38 18.06
N LEU A 145 -5.12 13.62 16.80
CA LEU A 145 -6.15 14.58 16.40
C LEU A 145 -7.56 14.20 16.88
N ALA A 146 -7.81 12.91 17.09
CA ALA A 146 -9.04 12.40 17.69
C ALA A 146 -9.07 12.51 19.22
N GLY A 147 -7.99 12.96 19.86
CA GLY A 147 -7.87 13.05 21.32
C GLY A 147 -7.80 11.69 22.02
N LEU A 148 -7.31 10.65 21.34
CA LEU A 148 -7.19 9.31 21.91
C LEU A 148 -5.97 9.22 22.82
N ALA A 149 -6.07 8.43 23.90
CA ALA A 149 -4.93 8.10 24.74
C ALA A 149 -3.92 7.24 23.95
N GLU A 150 -2.64 7.40 24.27
CA GLU A 150 -1.52 6.65 23.68
C GLU A 150 -1.58 6.58 22.13
N PRO A 151 -1.62 7.74 21.44
CA PRO A 151 -1.89 7.77 20.01
C PRO A 151 -0.86 6.99 19.17
N ASP A 152 0.39 6.90 19.60
CA ASP A 152 1.43 6.12 18.92
C ASP A 152 1.13 4.62 18.97
N GLU A 153 0.73 4.10 20.13
CA GLU A 153 0.32 2.70 20.29
C GLU A 153 -0.95 2.39 19.51
N VAL A 154 -1.93 3.30 19.53
CA VAL A 154 -3.15 3.18 18.73
C VAL A 154 -2.81 3.12 17.24
N GLY A 155 -1.94 4.01 16.77
CA GLY A 155 -1.51 4.04 15.35
C GLY A 155 -0.80 2.75 14.94
N ALA A 156 0.12 2.26 15.77
CA ALA A 156 0.85 1.02 15.55
C ALA A 156 -0.10 -0.20 15.55
N ALA A 157 -1.01 -0.29 16.51
CA ALA A 157 -1.99 -1.39 16.59
C ALA A 157 -2.94 -1.39 15.38
N VAL A 158 -3.43 -0.23 14.95
CA VAL A 158 -4.28 -0.12 13.75
C VAL A 158 -3.51 -0.52 12.49
N ALA A 159 -2.24 -0.11 12.36
CA ALA A 159 -1.40 -0.52 11.22
C ALA A 159 -1.23 -2.05 11.17
N LEU A 160 -0.98 -2.71 12.30
CA LEU A 160 -0.91 -4.17 12.40
C LEU A 160 -2.24 -4.84 12.02
N LEU A 161 -3.38 -4.27 12.43
CA LEU A 161 -4.70 -4.80 12.06
C LEU A 161 -4.96 -4.68 10.55
N ILE A 162 -4.58 -3.57 9.92
CA ILE A 162 -4.69 -3.37 8.48
C ILE A 162 -3.82 -4.37 7.73
N ASP A 163 -2.58 -4.55 8.16
CA ASP A 163 -1.64 -5.48 7.53
C ASP A 163 -2.12 -6.93 7.68
N GLY A 164 -2.54 -7.33 8.87
CA GLY A 164 -3.09 -8.66 9.11
C GLY A 164 -4.34 -8.92 8.28
N ALA A 165 -5.24 -7.94 8.18
CA ALA A 165 -6.44 -8.05 7.35
C ALA A 165 -6.10 -8.15 5.85
N ALA A 166 -5.13 -7.37 5.36
CA ALA A 166 -4.69 -7.39 3.96
C ALA A 166 -4.05 -8.74 3.59
N VAL A 167 -3.18 -9.28 4.45
CA VAL A 167 -2.53 -10.59 4.24
C VAL A 167 -3.56 -11.71 4.25
N GLN A 168 -4.43 -11.77 5.27
CA GLN A 168 -5.46 -12.81 5.34
C GLN A 168 -6.45 -12.73 4.17
N ALA A 169 -6.83 -11.51 3.76
CA ALA A 169 -7.69 -11.31 2.59
C ALA A 169 -7.00 -11.79 1.31
N ALA A 170 -5.69 -11.57 1.13
CA ALA A 170 -4.96 -12.05 -0.04
C ALA A 170 -4.92 -13.59 -0.14
N LEU A 171 -5.04 -14.29 0.99
CA LEU A 171 -5.09 -15.76 1.04
C LEU A 171 -6.51 -16.31 0.86
N ALA A 172 -7.55 -15.47 0.98
CA ALA A 172 -8.94 -15.93 0.92
C ALA A 172 -9.36 -16.25 -0.52
N PRO A 173 -10.19 -17.30 -0.72
CA PRO A 173 -10.48 -17.84 -2.05
C PRO A 173 -11.40 -16.97 -2.90
N ASP A 174 -12.20 -16.11 -2.29
CA ASP A 174 -13.24 -15.35 -2.98
C ASP A 174 -13.41 -13.93 -2.42
N PRO A 175 -13.95 -12.98 -3.22
CA PRO A 175 -14.14 -11.60 -2.80
C PRO A 175 -15.04 -11.40 -1.57
N ALA A 176 -16.03 -12.28 -1.35
CA ALA A 176 -16.94 -12.18 -0.20
C ALA A 176 -16.20 -12.51 1.11
N SER A 177 -15.38 -13.56 1.09
CA SER A 177 -14.50 -13.96 2.20
C SER A 177 -13.47 -12.86 2.51
N ARG A 178 -12.85 -12.27 1.49
CA ARG A 178 -11.92 -11.14 1.64
C ARG A 178 -12.58 -9.96 2.36
N ARG A 179 -13.74 -9.54 1.92
CA ARG A 179 -14.50 -8.45 2.56
C ARG A 179 -14.86 -8.77 4.01
N ARG A 180 -15.29 -10.01 4.31
CA ARG A 180 -15.57 -10.42 5.70
C ARG A 180 -14.37 -10.27 6.62
N ILE A 181 -13.18 -10.64 6.15
CA ILE A 181 -11.93 -10.52 6.90
C ILE A 181 -11.65 -9.05 7.23
N VAL A 182 -11.72 -8.18 6.22
CA VAL A 182 -11.45 -6.75 6.40
C VAL A 182 -12.47 -6.10 7.34
N ARG A 183 -13.78 -6.42 7.21
CA ARG A 183 -14.82 -5.94 8.13
C ARG A 183 -14.57 -6.36 9.57
N ARG A 184 -14.00 -7.57 9.79
CA ARG A 184 -13.61 -8.00 11.12
C ARG A 184 -12.50 -7.13 11.68
N GLY A 185 -11.45 -6.86 10.90
CA GLY A 185 -10.38 -5.92 11.26
C GLY A 185 -10.93 -4.53 11.63
N ARG A 186 -11.85 -3.99 10.80
CA ARG A 186 -12.52 -2.72 11.07
C ARG A 186 -13.27 -2.69 12.41
N ARG A 187 -14.00 -3.76 12.74
CA ARG A 187 -14.71 -3.85 14.03
C ARG A 187 -13.75 -3.87 15.20
N VAL A 188 -12.64 -4.61 15.12
CA VAL A 188 -11.62 -4.65 16.17
C VAL A 188 -10.97 -3.27 16.33
N ALA A 189 -10.65 -2.59 15.23
CA ALA A 189 -10.17 -1.21 15.26
C ALA A 189 -11.18 -0.27 15.96
N GLY A 190 -12.47 -0.38 15.66
CA GLY A 190 -13.52 0.40 16.33
C GLY A 190 -13.58 0.18 17.85
N ILE A 191 -13.40 -1.07 18.31
CA ILE A 191 -13.33 -1.40 19.75
C ILE A 191 -12.09 -0.76 20.37
N LEU A 192 -10.92 -0.85 19.71
CA LEU A 192 -9.68 -0.24 20.16
C LEU A 192 -9.82 1.29 20.32
N LEU A 193 -10.34 1.97 19.29
CA LEU A 193 -10.55 3.43 19.33
C LEU A 193 -11.51 3.83 20.45
N ALA A 194 -12.61 3.09 20.63
CA ALA A 194 -13.55 3.36 21.71
C ALA A 194 -12.99 3.11 23.10
N SER A 195 -12.03 2.19 23.25
CA SER A 195 -11.29 1.98 24.50
C SER A 195 -10.34 3.14 24.79
N ALA A 196 -9.55 3.53 23.80
CA ALA A 196 -8.58 4.63 23.91
C ALA A 196 -9.25 6.02 24.14
N ALA A 197 -10.51 6.20 23.78
CA ALA A 197 -11.26 7.42 24.03
C ALA A 197 -11.78 7.54 25.47
N ARG A 198 -11.79 6.46 26.26
CA ARG A 198 -12.26 6.41 27.66
C ARG A 198 -11.14 6.48 28.69
N SER A 199 -9.90 6.39 28.24
CA SER A 199 -8.70 6.48 29.09
C SER A 199 -8.27 7.93 29.25
#